data_5be6ac9acc0606a33107339066acfb02
#
_entry.id   5be6ac9acc0606a33107339066acfb02
#
_cell.length_a   1.000
_cell.length_b   1.000
_cell.length_c   1.000
_cell.angle_alpha   90.00
_cell.angle_beta   90.00
_cell.angle_gamma   90.00
#
_symmetry.space_group_name_H-M   'P 1'
#
loop_
_entity.id
_entity.type
_entity.pdbx_description
1 polymer ?
#
loop_
_entity_poly.entity_id
_entity_poly.type
_entity_poly.pdbx_seq_one_letter_code
_entity_poly.pdbx_strand_id
1 'polypeptide(L)'
;MMMTRRNFSTAIVAGAAASLISTHGMAASNPAAASGAAKSVPLKARNVVLAHGLFADGSCWTEVIARLQAKGLNCTAVQNPLTTLPEAVASVQRVLDRQDGPTVLVGHSFSGMLVTEAGVHPKVSALVYVAARAPDAGEDYTALAKTYPTPPASAGIVFDGDEGRLTEEAFLRDFAGDLPKAKAEVLYAVQEPFHKALLTGKTTQAAWRSKPSWYAVSTEDRTINPDLERFMAKRMGAKTIEVKASHLSLISHPDTIAHLIVEAAGH
;
A
#
# COMPACT_ATOMS: atom_id res chain seq x y z
N MET A 1 50.39 23.98 -1.81
CA MET A 1 50.48 23.93 -3.26
C MET A 1 49.13 24.32 -3.81
N MET A 2 49.03 25.57 -4.27
CA MET A 2 47.84 26.25 -4.82
C MET A 2 47.63 25.86 -6.26
N MET A 3 46.40 25.59 -6.72
CA MET A 3 45.95 25.73 -8.11
C MET A 3 44.42 25.79 -8.10
N THR A 4 43.89 26.89 -8.30
CA THR A 4 43.41 27.81 -9.37
C THR A 4 42.06 27.40 -9.95
N ARG A 5 41.10 28.30 -9.69
CA ARG A 5 39.76 28.40 -10.29
C ARG A 5 39.86 28.65 -11.79
N ARG A 6 38.99 28.05 -12.60
CA ARG A 6 38.72 28.50 -13.98
C ARG A 6 37.27 28.89 -14.13
N ASN A 7 37.07 30.17 -14.32
CA ASN A 7 35.85 30.82 -14.81
C ASN A 7 35.68 30.52 -16.30
N PHE A 8 34.46 30.29 -16.76
CA PHE A 8 34.11 30.46 -18.17
C PHE A 8 33.00 31.48 -18.32
N SER A 9 33.32 32.47 -19.11
CA SER A 9 32.54 33.68 -19.38
C SER A 9 31.51 33.45 -20.49
N THR A 10 30.49 34.23 -20.37
CA THR A 10 29.36 34.59 -21.23
C THR A 10 29.73 34.97 -22.65
N ALA A 11 28.92 34.62 -23.64
CA ALA A 11 28.80 35.32 -24.90
C ALA A 11 27.34 35.50 -25.29
N ILE A 12 26.92 36.76 -25.31
CA ILE A 12 25.64 37.27 -25.83
C ILE A 12 25.83 37.58 -27.31
N VAL A 13 24.93 37.11 -28.17
CA VAL A 13 24.76 37.67 -29.52
C VAL A 13 23.30 38.01 -29.74
N ALA A 14 23.06 39.30 -29.93
CA ALA A 14 21.78 39.86 -30.35
C ALA A 14 21.73 39.95 -31.88
N GLY A 15 20.62 39.62 -32.48
CA GLY A 15 20.35 39.87 -33.89
C GLY A 15 18.87 40.03 -34.14
N ALA A 16 18.45 41.26 -34.40
CA ALA A 16 17.08 41.61 -34.79
C ALA A 16 16.95 41.65 -36.30
N ALA A 17 15.86 41.13 -36.85
CA ALA A 17 15.31 41.62 -38.11
C ALA A 17 13.80 41.28 -38.20
N ALA A 18 13.01 42.28 -38.39
CA ALA A 18 11.59 42.24 -38.62
C ALA A 18 11.22 41.92 -40.07
N SER A 19 10.16 41.19 -40.32
CA SER A 19 9.38 41.28 -41.56
C SER A 19 7.93 40.87 -41.32
N LEU A 20 7.04 41.82 -41.56
CA LEU A 20 5.58 41.68 -41.56
C LEU A 20 5.12 41.03 -42.86
N ILE A 21 4.36 39.96 -42.76
CA ILE A 21 3.42 39.55 -43.83
C ILE A 21 2.13 39.13 -43.18
N SER A 22 1.05 39.89 -43.44
CA SER A 22 -0.33 39.57 -43.07
C SER A 22 -0.91 38.62 -44.11
N THR A 23 -1.42 37.47 -43.68
CA THR A 23 -2.40 36.66 -44.44
C THR A 23 -3.53 36.26 -43.53
N HIS A 24 -4.74 36.69 -43.98
CA HIS A 24 -6.02 36.26 -43.40
C HIS A 24 -6.23 34.77 -43.67
N GLY A 25 -6.39 33.99 -42.61
CA GLY A 25 -6.74 32.57 -42.67
C GLY A 25 -7.84 32.30 -41.66
N MET A 26 -8.94 31.76 -42.18
CA MET A 26 -10.21 31.48 -41.52
C MET A 26 -10.02 30.68 -40.22
N ALA A 27 -10.68 31.11 -39.14
CA ALA A 27 -10.82 30.40 -37.89
C ALA A 27 -11.69 29.15 -38.09
N ALA A 28 -11.09 27.97 -38.03
CA ALA A 28 -11.81 26.72 -37.79
C ALA A 28 -12.01 26.58 -36.28
N SER A 29 -13.27 26.74 -35.87
CA SER A 29 -13.69 26.48 -34.48
C SER A 29 -13.57 24.99 -34.17
N ASN A 30 -12.56 24.60 -33.47
CA ASN A 30 -12.45 23.27 -32.84
C ASN A 30 -13.35 23.25 -31.61
N PRO A 31 -14.35 22.32 -31.50
CA PRO A 31 -15.08 22.18 -30.26
C PRO A 31 -14.14 21.60 -29.20
N ALA A 32 -13.79 22.42 -28.20
CA ALA A 32 -13.08 21.98 -27.03
C ALA A 32 -13.88 20.83 -26.37
N ALA A 33 -13.32 19.62 -26.39
CA ALA A 33 -13.81 18.52 -25.62
C ALA A 33 -13.79 18.95 -24.14
N ALA A 34 -14.97 19.16 -23.58
CA ALA A 34 -15.12 19.37 -22.15
C ALA A 34 -14.65 18.10 -21.43
N SER A 35 -13.40 18.10 -20.99
CA SER A 35 -12.89 17.16 -20.01
C SER A 35 -13.73 17.32 -18.76
N GLY A 36 -14.69 16.40 -18.56
CA GLY A 36 -15.47 16.31 -17.34
C GLY A 36 -14.50 16.08 -16.17
N ALA A 37 -14.14 17.15 -15.45
CA ALA A 37 -13.40 17.04 -14.23
C ALA A 37 -14.20 16.17 -13.27
N ALA A 38 -13.74 14.96 -13.02
CA ALA A 38 -14.31 14.08 -12.01
C ALA A 38 -14.36 14.89 -10.71
N LYS A 39 -15.55 15.04 -10.13
CA LYS A 39 -15.75 15.77 -8.87
C LYS A 39 -14.85 15.13 -7.83
N SER A 40 -13.85 15.86 -7.35
CA SER A 40 -12.97 15.40 -6.28
C SER A 40 -13.82 15.17 -5.03
N VAL A 41 -13.73 13.97 -4.46
CA VAL A 41 -14.36 13.66 -3.16
C VAL A 41 -13.70 14.54 -2.11
N PRO A 42 -14.46 15.32 -1.33
CA PRO A 42 -13.87 16.12 -0.25
C PRO A 42 -13.21 15.20 0.76
N LEU A 43 -11.91 15.41 1.04
CA LEU A 43 -11.16 14.61 2.00
C LEU A 43 -11.51 15.05 3.43
N LYS A 44 -11.98 14.12 4.26
CA LYS A 44 -12.19 14.30 5.71
C LYS A 44 -10.93 13.94 6.50
N ALA A 45 -10.18 12.92 6.05
CA ALA A 45 -8.85 12.59 6.55
C ALA A 45 -7.79 13.09 5.57
N ARG A 46 -6.73 13.71 6.09
CA ARG A 46 -5.58 14.16 5.29
C ARG A 46 -4.36 13.27 5.45
N ASN A 47 -4.33 12.44 6.47
CA ASN A 47 -3.21 11.57 6.80
C ASN A 47 -3.51 10.13 6.43
N VAL A 48 -2.51 9.44 5.89
CA VAL A 48 -2.54 8.02 5.57
C VAL A 48 -1.31 7.36 6.19
N VAL A 49 -1.52 6.38 7.05
CA VAL A 49 -0.45 5.56 7.65
C VAL A 49 -0.55 4.17 7.04
N LEU A 50 0.56 3.71 6.45
CA LEU A 50 0.63 2.47 5.68
C LEU A 50 1.60 1.48 6.33
N ALA A 51 1.15 0.27 6.62
CA ALA A 51 1.94 -0.80 7.22
C ALA A 51 2.14 -1.95 6.23
N HIS A 52 3.39 -2.42 6.09
CA HIS A 52 3.79 -3.50 5.19
C HIS A 52 3.58 -4.88 5.81
N GLY A 53 3.42 -5.91 4.95
CA GLY A 53 3.29 -7.30 5.35
C GLY A 53 4.62 -7.98 5.69
N LEU A 54 4.56 -9.31 5.91
CA LEU A 54 5.76 -10.15 5.97
C LEU A 54 6.48 -10.13 4.62
N PHE A 55 7.78 -10.44 4.61
CA PHE A 55 8.63 -10.52 3.42
C PHE A 55 8.82 -9.19 2.67
N ALA A 56 8.43 -8.06 3.25
CA ALA A 56 8.47 -6.74 2.64
C ALA A 56 8.86 -5.68 3.67
N ASP A 57 9.10 -4.48 3.20
CA ASP A 57 9.31 -3.27 3.98
C ASP A 57 8.38 -2.14 3.50
N GLY A 58 8.47 -0.97 4.13
CA GLY A 58 7.62 0.17 3.81
C GLY A 58 7.76 0.68 2.37
N SER A 59 8.82 0.33 1.64
CA SER A 59 9.02 0.73 0.25
C SER A 59 8.05 0.06 -0.72
N CYS A 60 7.40 -1.04 -0.32
CA CYS A 60 6.36 -1.69 -1.13
C CYS A 60 5.18 -0.74 -1.42
N TRP A 61 5.00 0.32 -0.64
CA TRP A 61 3.96 1.33 -0.81
C TRP A 61 4.35 2.49 -1.74
N THR A 62 5.58 2.55 -2.26
CA THR A 62 6.12 3.71 -2.99
C THR A 62 5.19 4.20 -4.09
N GLU A 63 4.67 3.29 -4.92
CA GLU A 63 3.78 3.63 -6.04
C GLU A 63 2.41 4.15 -5.57
N VAL A 64 1.87 3.58 -4.49
CA VAL A 64 0.62 4.04 -3.89
C VAL A 64 0.83 5.41 -3.24
N ILE A 65 1.91 5.60 -2.48
CA ILE A 65 2.26 6.88 -1.84
C ILE A 65 2.32 8.02 -2.86
N ALA A 66 3.01 7.83 -3.99
CA ALA A 66 3.11 8.85 -5.03
C ALA A 66 1.74 9.32 -5.52
N ARG A 67 0.79 8.38 -5.70
CA ARG A 67 -0.58 8.66 -6.14
C ARG A 67 -1.42 9.38 -5.06
N LEU A 68 -1.25 8.99 -3.82
CA LEU A 68 -1.94 9.62 -2.68
C LEU A 68 -1.44 11.05 -2.45
N GLN A 69 -0.12 11.27 -2.53
CA GLN A 69 0.49 12.61 -2.44
C GLN A 69 0.01 13.52 -3.57
N ALA A 70 -0.12 13.00 -4.80
CA ALA A 70 -0.69 13.75 -5.92
C ALA A 70 -2.18 14.15 -5.70
N LYS A 71 -2.86 13.52 -4.73
CA LYS A 71 -4.22 13.89 -4.28
C LYS A 71 -4.21 14.79 -3.04
N GLY A 72 -3.04 15.24 -2.57
CA GLY A 72 -2.90 16.11 -1.41
C GLY A 72 -2.96 15.41 -0.05
N LEU A 73 -2.76 14.09 -0.01
CA LEU A 73 -2.69 13.31 1.23
C LEU A 73 -1.27 13.26 1.78
N ASN A 74 -1.14 13.38 3.10
CA ASN A 74 0.10 13.16 3.82
C ASN A 74 0.28 11.67 4.10
N CYS A 75 1.34 11.07 3.59
CA CYS A 75 1.57 9.63 3.72
C CYS A 75 2.77 9.34 4.61
N THR A 76 2.63 8.35 5.48
CA THR A 76 3.73 7.80 6.28
C THR A 76 3.71 6.27 6.19
N ALA A 77 4.74 5.68 5.59
CA ALA A 77 4.95 4.25 5.66
C ALA A 77 5.62 3.89 7.00
N VAL A 78 5.03 2.95 7.71
CA VAL A 78 5.61 2.40 8.95
C VAL A 78 6.65 1.37 8.56
N GLN A 79 7.85 1.45 9.15
CA GLN A 79 8.81 0.37 9.14
C GLN A 79 8.52 -0.48 10.40
N ASN A 80 7.51 -1.34 10.29
CA ASN A 80 7.10 -2.16 11.42
C ASN A 80 8.05 -3.36 11.55
N PRO A 81 8.64 -3.60 12.75
CA PRO A 81 9.54 -4.73 12.93
C PRO A 81 8.78 -6.05 12.69
N LEU A 82 9.46 -7.00 12.06
CA LEU A 82 8.92 -8.33 11.81
C LEU A 82 9.34 -9.33 12.91
N THR A 83 9.34 -8.87 14.17
CA THR A 83 9.78 -9.63 15.38
C THR A 83 8.59 -10.18 16.16
N THR A 84 7.80 -9.32 16.80
CA THR A 84 6.60 -9.70 17.55
C THR A 84 5.40 -8.81 17.22
N LEU A 85 4.19 -9.32 17.39
CA LEU A 85 2.97 -8.53 17.16
C LEU A 85 2.91 -7.27 18.05
N PRO A 86 3.20 -7.31 19.35
CA PRO A 86 3.20 -6.11 20.18
C PRO A 86 4.18 -5.04 19.73
N GLU A 87 5.41 -5.41 19.33
CA GLU A 87 6.41 -4.45 18.84
C GLU A 87 5.98 -3.81 17.51
N ALA A 88 5.45 -4.62 16.60
CA ALA A 88 4.91 -4.14 15.33
C ALA A 88 3.72 -3.18 15.55
N VAL A 89 2.79 -3.51 16.44
CA VAL A 89 1.67 -2.63 16.83
C VAL A 89 2.16 -1.34 17.45
N ALA A 90 3.13 -1.41 18.38
CA ALA A 90 3.71 -0.23 19.03
C ALA A 90 4.36 0.71 17.99
N SER A 91 4.96 0.17 16.92
CA SER A 91 5.53 1.00 15.84
C SER A 91 4.47 1.79 15.09
N VAL A 92 3.32 1.15 14.80
CA VAL A 92 2.15 1.81 14.17
C VAL A 92 1.59 2.89 15.10
N GLN A 93 1.40 2.60 16.38
CA GLN A 93 0.89 3.55 17.36
C GLN A 93 1.77 4.80 17.46
N ARG A 94 3.11 4.64 17.54
CA ARG A 94 4.06 5.77 17.54
C ARG A 94 3.94 6.66 16.30
N VAL A 95 3.61 6.09 15.14
CA VAL A 95 3.37 6.87 13.92
C VAL A 95 2.02 7.58 13.98
N LEU A 96 0.98 6.91 14.48
CA LEU A 96 -0.36 7.50 14.67
C LEU A 96 -0.33 8.65 15.67
N ASP A 97 0.44 8.54 16.77
CA ASP A 97 0.60 9.61 17.77
C ASP A 97 1.13 10.91 17.16
N ARG A 98 1.97 10.82 16.13
CA ARG A 98 2.57 11.98 15.45
C ARG A 98 1.68 12.59 14.37
N GLN A 99 0.56 11.96 14.01
CA GLN A 99 -0.36 12.56 13.04
C GLN A 99 -1.07 13.78 13.62
N ASP A 100 -1.35 14.78 12.80
CA ASP A 100 -1.97 16.06 13.20
C ASP A 100 -3.51 16.06 13.14
N GLY A 101 -4.13 14.94 12.74
CA GLY A 101 -5.59 14.86 12.62
C GLY A 101 -6.10 13.49 12.15
N PRO A 102 -7.32 13.46 11.60
CA PRO A 102 -7.94 12.23 11.11
C PRO A 102 -7.06 11.50 10.12
N THR A 103 -6.93 10.19 10.31
CA THR A 103 -5.95 9.34 9.63
C THR A 103 -6.63 8.08 9.11
N VAL A 104 -6.37 7.72 7.87
CA VAL A 104 -6.66 6.40 7.32
C VAL A 104 -5.50 5.47 7.67
N LEU A 105 -5.80 4.35 8.33
CA LEU A 105 -4.82 3.31 8.62
C LEU A 105 -4.95 2.17 7.60
N VAL A 106 -3.86 1.89 6.89
CA VAL A 106 -3.81 0.92 5.80
C VAL A 106 -2.85 -0.21 6.14
N GLY A 107 -3.25 -1.45 5.91
CA GLY A 107 -2.38 -2.61 6.12
C GLY A 107 -2.43 -3.58 4.94
N HIS A 108 -1.26 -4.09 4.56
CA HIS A 108 -1.12 -5.16 3.60
C HIS A 108 -0.82 -6.47 4.32
N SER A 109 -1.45 -7.56 3.88
CA SER A 109 -1.11 -8.91 4.32
C SER A 109 -1.17 -9.09 5.84
N PHE A 110 -0.10 -9.55 6.48
CA PHE A 110 0.04 -9.65 7.93
C PHE A 110 -0.36 -8.37 8.66
N SER A 111 -0.02 -7.19 8.12
CA SER A 111 -0.30 -5.92 8.78
C SER A 111 -1.78 -5.55 8.87
N GLY A 112 -2.67 -6.33 8.27
CA GLY A 112 -4.07 -6.28 8.63
C GLY A 112 -4.33 -6.58 10.12
N MET A 113 -3.48 -7.39 10.78
CA MET A 113 -3.51 -7.57 12.23
C MET A 113 -3.14 -6.28 12.97
N LEU A 114 -2.18 -5.51 12.45
CA LEU A 114 -1.78 -4.21 13.00
C LEU A 114 -2.91 -3.19 12.86
N VAL A 115 -3.59 -3.18 11.71
CA VAL A 115 -4.77 -2.34 11.47
C VAL A 115 -5.89 -2.72 12.41
N THR A 116 -6.13 -4.01 12.61
CA THR A 116 -7.16 -4.56 13.51
C THR A 116 -6.90 -4.18 14.95
N GLU A 117 -5.65 -4.22 15.41
CA GLU A 117 -5.26 -3.91 16.79
C GLU A 117 -5.13 -2.40 17.04
N ALA A 118 -4.34 -1.69 16.21
CA ALA A 118 -4.06 -0.27 16.40
C ALA A 118 -5.17 0.66 15.89
N GLY A 119 -6.09 0.17 15.08
CA GLY A 119 -7.15 0.97 14.47
C GLY A 119 -8.16 1.57 15.45
N VAL A 120 -8.19 1.12 16.71
CA VAL A 120 -8.96 1.75 17.80
C VAL A 120 -8.41 3.11 18.21
N HIS A 121 -7.19 3.47 17.78
CA HIS A 121 -6.55 4.74 18.08
C HIS A 121 -7.48 5.92 17.73
N PRO A 122 -7.59 6.97 18.59
CA PRO A 122 -8.56 8.06 18.43
C PRO A 122 -8.39 8.87 17.14
N LYS A 123 -7.17 8.97 16.60
CA LYS A 123 -6.91 9.65 15.32
C LYS A 123 -7.30 8.83 14.10
N VAL A 124 -7.52 7.53 14.22
CA VAL A 124 -7.92 6.67 13.09
C VAL A 124 -9.40 6.89 12.81
N SER A 125 -9.71 7.35 11.60
CA SER A 125 -11.08 7.59 11.12
C SER A 125 -11.59 6.47 10.20
N ALA A 126 -10.69 5.74 9.51
CA ALA A 126 -11.05 4.69 8.58
C ALA A 126 -9.94 3.63 8.49
N LEU A 127 -10.31 2.42 8.14
CA LEU A 127 -9.42 1.26 8.00
C LEU A 127 -9.42 0.75 6.56
N VAL A 128 -8.24 0.44 6.02
CA VAL A 128 -8.11 -0.18 4.70
C VAL A 128 -7.25 -1.44 4.80
N TYR A 129 -7.77 -2.52 4.28
CA TYR A 129 -7.13 -3.83 4.23
C TYR A 129 -6.83 -4.18 2.76
N VAL A 130 -5.59 -4.52 2.45
CA VAL A 130 -5.16 -4.89 1.10
C VAL A 130 -4.59 -6.31 1.15
N ALA A 131 -5.29 -7.28 0.56
CA ALA A 131 -4.92 -8.71 0.61
C ALA A 131 -4.49 -9.11 2.04
N ALA A 132 -5.30 -8.79 3.08
CA ALA A 132 -4.82 -8.69 4.44
C ALA A 132 -5.58 -9.57 5.44
N ARG A 133 -4.89 -9.95 6.51
CA ARG A 133 -5.50 -10.62 7.67
C ARG A 133 -6.42 -9.64 8.41
N ALA A 134 -7.61 -10.11 8.80
CA ALA A 134 -8.53 -9.31 9.60
C ALA A 134 -9.21 -10.17 10.68
N PRO A 135 -8.46 -10.62 11.68
CA PRO A 135 -9.01 -11.45 12.76
C PRO A 135 -10.00 -10.66 13.63
N ASP A 136 -10.81 -11.39 14.36
CA ASP A 136 -11.56 -10.84 15.48
C ASP A 136 -10.70 -10.76 16.75
N ALA A 137 -11.14 -10.05 17.77
CA ALA A 137 -10.46 -9.98 19.06
C ALA A 137 -10.32 -11.39 19.68
N GLY A 138 -9.09 -11.77 20.02
CA GLY A 138 -8.75 -13.09 20.57
C GLY A 138 -8.79 -14.25 19.58
N GLU A 139 -9.18 -14.00 18.33
CA GLU A 139 -9.28 -15.05 17.31
C GLU A 139 -7.90 -15.62 16.96
N ASP A 140 -7.85 -16.95 16.82
CA ASP A 140 -6.69 -17.62 16.23
C ASP A 140 -6.79 -17.58 14.71
N TYR A 141 -6.09 -16.61 14.10
CA TYR A 141 -6.07 -16.46 12.64
C TYR A 141 -5.56 -17.73 11.94
N THR A 142 -4.58 -18.43 12.53
CA THR A 142 -4.02 -19.64 11.94
C THR A 142 -5.05 -20.78 11.93
N ALA A 143 -5.84 -20.90 12.99
CA ALA A 143 -6.95 -21.86 13.04
C ALA A 143 -8.03 -21.51 12.02
N LEU A 144 -8.41 -20.24 11.90
CA LEU A 144 -9.34 -19.77 10.87
C LEU A 144 -8.83 -20.07 9.47
N ALA A 145 -7.57 -19.74 9.18
CA ALA A 145 -6.97 -19.95 7.85
C ALA A 145 -6.95 -21.44 7.44
N LYS A 146 -6.78 -22.35 8.41
CA LYS A 146 -6.82 -23.81 8.16
C LYS A 146 -8.20 -24.33 7.75
N THR A 147 -9.27 -23.57 7.89
CA THR A 147 -10.61 -23.95 7.40
C THR A 147 -10.76 -23.71 5.89
N TYR A 148 -9.78 -23.10 5.24
CA TYR A 148 -9.70 -22.86 3.81
C TYR A 148 -8.55 -23.66 3.18
N PRO A 149 -8.56 -23.91 1.87
CA PRO A 149 -7.43 -24.53 1.17
C PRO A 149 -6.12 -23.80 1.46
N THR A 150 -5.08 -24.56 1.80
CA THR A 150 -3.75 -24.01 2.11
C THR A 150 -3.17 -23.29 0.89
N PRO A 151 -2.80 -22.00 1.00
CA PRO A 151 -2.21 -21.27 -0.11
C PRO A 151 -0.85 -21.85 -0.50
N PRO A 152 -0.52 -21.90 -1.80
CA PRO A 152 0.73 -22.48 -2.30
C PRO A 152 2.01 -21.87 -1.70
N ALA A 153 2.04 -20.57 -1.44
CA ALA A 153 3.18 -19.89 -0.84
C ALA A 153 3.61 -20.48 0.51
N SER A 154 2.67 -21.10 1.25
CA SER A 154 2.95 -21.70 2.56
C SER A 154 4.02 -22.79 2.48
N ALA A 155 4.07 -23.57 1.38
CA ALA A 155 5.07 -24.62 1.17
C ALA A 155 6.47 -24.06 0.90
N GLY A 156 6.57 -22.79 0.51
CA GLY A 156 7.83 -22.12 0.22
C GLY A 156 8.42 -21.35 1.41
N ILE A 157 7.76 -21.36 2.58
CA ILE A 157 8.32 -20.72 3.77
C ILE A 157 9.40 -21.64 4.36
N VAL A 158 10.61 -21.13 4.44
CA VAL A 158 11.76 -21.81 5.02
C VAL A 158 12.23 -21.05 6.26
N PHE A 159 12.73 -21.78 7.26
CA PHE A 159 13.19 -21.22 8.51
C PHE A 159 14.69 -21.48 8.70
N ASP A 160 15.39 -20.44 9.18
CA ASP A 160 16.70 -20.54 9.78
C ASP A 160 16.57 -20.12 11.27
N GLY A 161 16.62 -21.09 12.16
CA GLY A 161 16.23 -20.89 13.56
C GLY A 161 14.78 -20.40 13.69
N ASP A 162 14.62 -19.17 14.18
CA ASP A 162 13.31 -18.55 14.38
C ASP A 162 12.91 -17.56 13.26
N GLU A 163 13.80 -17.34 12.29
CA GLU A 163 13.59 -16.43 11.16
C GLU A 163 13.07 -17.18 9.93
N GLY A 164 11.93 -16.76 9.44
CA GLY A 164 11.25 -17.31 8.27
C GLY A 164 11.34 -16.40 7.06
N ARG A 165 11.46 -16.98 5.87
CA ARG A 165 11.39 -16.28 4.58
C ARG A 165 10.82 -17.19 3.50
N LEU A 166 10.41 -16.61 2.39
CA LEU A 166 10.05 -17.36 1.20
C LEU A 166 11.30 -17.77 0.42
N THR A 167 11.28 -18.98 -0.14
CA THR A 167 12.24 -19.35 -1.20
C THR A 167 12.02 -18.46 -2.41
N GLU A 168 13.06 -18.30 -3.26
CA GLU A 168 12.95 -17.52 -4.49
C GLU A 168 11.81 -18.01 -5.38
N GLU A 169 11.70 -19.32 -5.59
CA GLU A 169 10.64 -19.90 -6.41
C GLU A 169 9.23 -19.50 -5.89
N ALA A 170 8.98 -19.65 -4.58
CA ALA A 170 7.68 -19.30 -3.99
C ALA A 170 7.44 -17.80 -4.00
N PHE A 171 8.46 -16.99 -3.79
CA PHE A 171 8.35 -15.55 -3.86
C PHE A 171 7.93 -15.07 -5.26
N LEU A 172 8.63 -15.55 -6.30
CA LEU A 172 8.35 -15.13 -7.66
C LEU A 172 7.02 -15.67 -8.18
N ARG A 173 6.69 -16.93 -7.87
CA ARG A 173 5.49 -17.60 -8.39
C ARG A 173 4.23 -17.29 -7.60
N ASP A 174 4.31 -17.27 -6.26
CA ASP A 174 3.13 -17.29 -5.40
C ASP A 174 2.90 -15.95 -4.67
N PHE A 175 3.95 -15.19 -4.39
CA PHE A 175 3.85 -13.89 -3.72
C PHE A 175 3.77 -12.73 -4.72
N ALA A 176 4.61 -12.73 -5.74
CA ALA A 176 4.77 -11.67 -6.74
C ALA A 176 4.37 -12.11 -8.17
N GLY A 177 3.47 -13.10 -8.30
CA GLY A 177 3.25 -13.84 -9.53
C GLY A 177 2.69 -13.04 -10.72
N ASP A 178 2.11 -11.88 -10.51
CA ASP A 178 1.61 -10.97 -11.54
C ASP A 178 2.56 -9.81 -11.86
N LEU A 179 3.73 -9.75 -11.20
CA LEU A 179 4.74 -8.74 -11.49
C LEU A 179 5.71 -9.18 -12.59
N PRO A 180 6.29 -8.24 -13.36
CA PRO A 180 7.41 -8.56 -14.25
C PRO A 180 8.55 -9.24 -13.47
N LYS A 181 9.10 -10.32 -14.03
CA LYS A 181 10.12 -11.16 -13.36
C LYS A 181 11.27 -10.34 -12.77
N ALA A 182 11.84 -9.42 -13.54
CA ALA A 182 12.94 -8.57 -13.07
C ALA A 182 12.56 -7.72 -11.83
N LYS A 183 11.30 -7.26 -11.74
CA LYS A 183 10.81 -6.53 -10.56
C LYS A 183 10.62 -7.46 -9.37
N ALA A 184 10.09 -8.65 -9.59
CA ALA A 184 9.91 -9.66 -8.55
C ALA A 184 11.26 -10.14 -7.98
N GLU A 185 12.29 -10.31 -8.82
CA GLU A 185 13.66 -10.67 -8.41
C GLU A 185 14.29 -9.58 -7.51
N VAL A 186 14.09 -8.29 -7.83
CA VAL A 186 14.56 -7.18 -6.98
C VAL A 186 13.83 -7.20 -5.63
N LEU A 187 12.52 -7.40 -5.63
CA LEU A 187 11.73 -7.50 -4.38
C LEU A 187 12.14 -8.71 -3.53
N TYR A 188 12.47 -9.84 -4.17
CA TYR A 188 13.00 -11.00 -3.47
C TYR A 188 14.35 -10.70 -2.81
N ALA A 189 15.25 -9.97 -3.49
CA ALA A 189 16.57 -9.62 -2.97
C ALA A 189 16.52 -8.70 -1.73
N VAL A 190 15.45 -7.91 -1.59
CA VAL A 190 15.21 -7.03 -0.42
C VAL A 190 14.20 -7.62 0.55
N GLN A 191 13.83 -8.87 0.38
CA GLN A 191 12.91 -9.56 1.28
C GLN A 191 13.41 -9.53 2.73
N GLU A 192 12.59 -9.00 3.65
CA GLU A 192 12.89 -9.00 5.06
C GLU A 192 12.44 -10.32 5.71
N PRO A 193 13.30 -11.01 6.46
CA PRO A 193 12.89 -12.18 7.23
C PRO A 193 11.94 -11.79 8.37
N PHE A 194 11.09 -12.73 8.77
CA PHE A 194 10.16 -12.50 9.88
C PHE A 194 10.37 -13.53 10.99
N HIS A 195 10.17 -13.12 12.24
CA HIS A 195 10.23 -14.04 13.36
C HIS A 195 8.96 -14.88 13.47
N LYS A 196 9.08 -16.20 13.70
CA LYS A 196 7.97 -17.16 13.75
C LYS A 196 6.87 -16.83 14.76
N ALA A 197 7.15 -16.02 15.79
CA ALA A 197 6.16 -15.54 16.77
C ALA A 197 5.00 -14.77 16.11
N LEU A 198 5.21 -14.17 14.94
CA LEU A 198 4.17 -13.47 14.18
C LEU A 198 3.11 -14.40 13.55
N LEU A 199 3.37 -15.71 13.50
CA LEU A 199 2.40 -16.70 13.00
C LEU A 199 1.34 -17.05 14.03
N THR A 200 1.61 -16.84 15.33
CA THR A 200 0.74 -17.26 16.43
C THR A 200 0.20 -16.09 17.26
N GLY A 201 0.58 -14.86 16.93
CA GLY A 201 0.09 -13.66 17.59
C GLY A 201 -1.43 -13.51 17.43
N LYS A 202 -2.11 -13.07 18.51
CA LYS A 202 -3.56 -12.79 18.50
C LYS A 202 -3.78 -11.32 18.81
N THR A 203 -4.72 -10.71 18.10
CA THR A 203 -5.16 -9.34 18.40
C THR A 203 -6.08 -9.36 19.63
N THR A 204 -6.01 -8.32 20.44
CA THR A 204 -6.90 -8.09 21.59
C THR A 204 -8.07 -7.19 21.23
N GLN A 205 -7.93 -6.45 20.14
CA GLN A 205 -8.92 -5.53 19.58
C GLN A 205 -9.41 -6.05 18.22
N ALA A 206 -10.58 -5.56 17.80
CA ALA A 206 -11.12 -5.72 16.46
C ALA A 206 -11.66 -4.35 16.00
N ALA A 207 -10.77 -3.42 15.63
CA ALA A 207 -11.11 -2.05 15.30
C ALA A 207 -12.20 -1.94 14.22
N TRP A 208 -12.25 -2.89 13.29
CA TRP A 208 -13.25 -2.97 12.23
C TRP A 208 -14.70 -3.15 12.75
N ARG A 209 -14.89 -3.52 14.02
CA ARG A 209 -16.22 -3.57 14.64
C ARG A 209 -16.82 -2.18 14.91
N SER A 210 -15.96 -1.14 15.00
CA SER A 210 -16.36 0.22 15.35
C SER A 210 -15.93 1.29 14.37
N LYS A 211 -15.07 0.95 13.39
CA LYS A 211 -14.57 1.87 12.40
C LYS A 211 -15.02 1.47 11.00
N PRO A 212 -15.36 2.44 10.13
CA PRO A 212 -15.63 2.17 8.73
C PRO A 212 -14.41 1.53 8.07
N SER A 213 -14.64 0.50 7.28
CA SER A 213 -13.59 -0.37 6.75
C SER A 213 -13.74 -0.59 5.25
N TRP A 214 -12.62 -0.65 4.56
CA TRP A 214 -12.48 -0.98 3.14
C TRP A 214 -11.58 -2.19 2.97
N TYR A 215 -11.83 -2.97 1.95
CA TYR A 215 -11.03 -4.16 1.67
C TYR A 215 -10.80 -4.35 0.16
N ALA A 216 -9.53 -4.56 -0.23
CA ALA A 216 -9.16 -5.01 -1.56
C ALA A 216 -8.79 -6.50 -1.50
N VAL A 217 -9.63 -7.34 -2.10
CA VAL A 217 -9.39 -8.78 -2.27
C VAL A 217 -8.54 -8.98 -3.52
N SER A 218 -7.41 -9.69 -3.40
CA SER A 218 -6.59 -10.10 -4.53
C SER A 218 -7.06 -11.47 -5.06
N THR A 219 -7.70 -11.50 -6.22
CA THR A 219 -8.42 -12.71 -6.68
C THR A 219 -7.51 -13.86 -7.14
N GLU A 220 -6.23 -13.56 -7.42
CA GLU A 220 -5.20 -14.53 -7.81
C GLU A 220 -4.15 -14.69 -6.69
N ASP A 221 -4.50 -14.32 -5.44
CA ASP A 221 -3.64 -14.45 -4.28
C ASP A 221 -3.32 -15.94 -3.98
N ARG A 222 -2.04 -16.25 -3.88
CA ARG A 222 -1.51 -17.57 -3.57
C ARG A 222 -0.78 -17.61 -2.22
N THR A 223 -0.90 -16.52 -1.43
CA THR A 223 -0.31 -16.32 -0.09
C THR A 223 -1.38 -16.29 1.00
N ILE A 224 -2.51 -15.64 0.75
CA ILE A 224 -3.75 -15.76 1.52
C ILE A 224 -4.82 -16.31 0.56
N ASN A 225 -5.65 -17.23 1.03
CA ASN A 225 -6.73 -17.76 0.21
C ASN A 225 -7.76 -16.66 -0.10
N PRO A 226 -8.10 -16.37 -1.38
CA PRO A 226 -9.04 -15.31 -1.74
C PRO A 226 -10.44 -15.47 -1.12
N ASP A 227 -10.89 -16.70 -0.88
CA ASP A 227 -12.20 -16.94 -0.22
C ASP A 227 -12.13 -16.61 1.27
N LEU A 228 -10.98 -16.79 1.92
CA LEU A 228 -10.75 -16.30 3.28
C LEU A 228 -10.73 -14.75 3.31
N GLU A 229 -10.13 -14.09 2.34
CA GLU A 229 -10.18 -12.64 2.23
C GLU A 229 -11.63 -12.14 2.09
N ARG A 230 -12.42 -12.76 1.19
CA ARG A 230 -13.85 -12.45 1.01
C ARG A 230 -14.66 -12.67 2.29
N PHE A 231 -14.38 -13.77 3.00
CA PHE A 231 -15.03 -14.05 4.27
C PHE A 231 -14.75 -12.95 5.30
N MET A 232 -13.48 -12.56 5.47
CA MET A 232 -13.09 -11.51 6.42
C MET A 232 -13.70 -10.16 6.02
N ALA A 233 -13.62 -9.78 4.75
CA ALA A 233 -14.21 -8.55 4.23
C ALA A 233 -15.73 -8.48 4.46
N LYS A 234 -16.43 -9.58 4.20
CA LYS A 234 -17.88 -9.68 4.44
C LYS A 234 -18.22 -9.61 5.93
N ARG A 235 -17.46 -10.32 6.78
CA ARG A 235 -17.65 -10.31 8.24
C ARG A 235 -17.52 -8.93 8.84
N MET A 236 -16.56 -8.14 8.34
CA MET A 236 -16.34 -6.76 8.76
C MET A 236 -17.40 -5.78 8.24
N GLY A 237 -18.22 -6.18 7.27
CA GLY A 237 -19.09 -5.25 6.54
C GLY A 237 -18.27 -4.21 5.74
N ALA A 238 -17.05 -4.57 5.33
CA ALA A 238 -16.16 -3.66 4.62
C ALA A 238 -16.68 -3.33 3.21
N LYS A 239 -16.47 -2.09 2.77
CA LYS A 239 -16.62 -1.76 1.35
C LYS A 239 -15.52 -2.47 0.58
N THR A 240 -15.92 -3.46 -0.23
CA THR A 240 -14.98 -4.42 -0.83
C THR A 240 -14.87 -4.19 -2.32
N ILE A 241 -13.63 -4.24 -2.83
CA ILE A 241 -13.31 -4.37 -4.24
C ILE A 241 -12.55 -5.67 -4.48
N GLU A 242 -12.65 -6.21 -5.68
CA GLU A 242 -11.84 -7.35 -6.13
C GLU A 242 -10.85 -6.88 -7.19
N VAL A 243 -9.58 -7.26 -7.01
CA VAL A 243 -8.48 -6.90 -7.91
C VAL A 243 -7.91 -8.19 -8.49
N LYS A 244 -7.87 -8.28 -9.81
CA LYS A 244 -7.24 -9.42 -10.49
C LYS A 244 -5.72 -9.30 -10.40
N ALA A 245 -5.17 -9.68 -9.25
CA ALA A 245 -3.76 -9.54 -8.91
C ALA A 245 -3.30 -10.70 -8.04
N SER A 246 -1.99 -10.93 -8.00
CA SER A 246 -1.34 -11.75 -6.97
C SER A 246 -1.41 -11.04 -5.61
N HIS A 247 -0.68 -11.55 -4.61
CA HIS A 247 -0.64 -10.97 -3.27
C HIS A 247 -0.18 -9.51 -3.22
N LEU A 248 0.64 -9.07 -4.18
CA LEU A 248 1.22 -7.72 -4.25
C LEU A 248 0.38 -6.74 -5.09
N SER A 249 -0.95 -6.75 -4.96
CA SER A 249 -1.85 -5.85 -5.68
C SER A 249 -1.54 -4.36 -5.46
N LEU A 250 -0.94 -3.98 -4.32
CA LEU A 250 -0.46 -2.61 -4.06
C LEU A 250 0.68 -2.19 -5.00
N ILE A 251 1.41 -3.15 -5.58
CA ILE A 251 2.53 -2.91 -6.50
C ILE A 251 2.10 -3.06 -7.96
N SER A 252 1.25 -4.04 -8.26
CA SER A 252 0.79 -4.31 -9.63
C SER A 252 -0.38 -3.41 -10.06
N HIS A 253 -1.23 -3.01 -9.10
CA HIS A 253 -2.44 -2.20 -9.33
C HIS A 253 -2.49 -0.96 -8.41
N PRO A 254 -1.42 -0.15 -8.34
CA PRO A 254 -1.32 0.94 -7.37
C PRO A 254 -2.39 2.02 -7.55
N ASP A 255 -2.90 2.24 -8.77
CA ASP A 255 -3.99 3.19 -9.02
C ASP A 255 -5.30 2.74 -8.37
N THR A 256 -5.62 1.45 -8.46
CA THR A 256 -6.82 0.87 -7.86
C THR A 256 -6.76 0.94 -6.34
N ILE A 257 -5.61 0.58 -5.76
CA ILE A 257 -5.41 0.63 -4.30
C ILE A 257 -5.41 2.08 -3.80
N ALA A 258 -4.74 3.00 -4.48
CA ALA A 258 -4.77 4.41 -4.12
C ALA A 258 -6.20 4.99 -4.17
N HIS A 259 -7.01 4.61 -5.18
CA HIS A 259 -8.40 5.05 -5.28
C HIS A 259 -9.23 4.58 -4.07
N LEU A 260 -9.09 3.32 -3.66
CA LEU A 260 -9.77 2.77 -2.48
C LEU A 260 -9.40 3.55 -1.20
N ILE A 261 -8.11 3.91 -1.04
CA ILE A 261 -7.63 4.69 0.11
C ILE A 261 -8.18 6.13 0.07
N VAL A 262 -8.20 6.77 -1.09
CA VAL A 262 -8.79 8.12 -1.26
C VAL A 262 -10.28 8.11 -0.93
N GLU A 263 -10.99 7.08 -1.31
CA GLU A 263 -12.40 6.91 -0.95
C GLU A 263 -12.58 6.79 0.57
N ALA A 264 -11.74 5.98 1.24
CA ALA A 264 -11.73 5.88 2.69
C ALA A 264 -11.41 7.22 3.38
N ALA A 265 -10.54 8.04 2.78
CA ALA A 265 -10.20 9.38 3.29
C ALA A 265 -11.33 10.41 3.13
N GLY A 266 -12.26 10.18 2.22
CA GLY A 266 -13.45 11.03 2.00
C GLY A 266 -14.66 10.66 2.87
N HIS A 267 -14.59 9.58 3.64
CA HIS A 267 -15.71 9.04 4.44
C HIS A 267 -15.99 9.78 5.74
#